data_19e65640cca6c800b936066464347111
#
_entry.id   19e65640cca6c800b936066464347111
#
_cell.length_a   1.000
_cell.length_b   1.000
_cell.length_c   1.000
_cell.angle_alpha   90.00
_cell.angle_beta   90.00
_cell.angle_gamma   90.00
#
_symmetry.space_group_name_H-M   'P 1'
#
loop_
_entity.id
_entity.type
_entity.pdbx_description
1 polymer ?
#
loop_
_entity_poly.entity_id
_entity_poly.type
_entity_poly.pdbx_seq_one_letter_code
_entity_poly.pdbx_strand_id
1 'polypeptide(L)'
;MRISRIIKTVFMTDFIAGLSVAVKEIFRSKKTINYPFEKGKISPRFRGEHALRRYPNGEERCIACKLCEAICPAQAIRIESKIRDDGSRKTTRYDIDMLKCIYCGLCQESCPVEAIVQGPNFEFATETREELYYNKKKLLGNGDRWETALAENIKADSPFR
;
A
#
# COMPACT_ATOMS: atom_id res chain seq x y z
N MET A 1 5.08 25.22 48.95
CA MET A 1 5.15 25.02 47.50
C MET A 1 6.41 25.58 46.81
N ARG A 2 7.03 26.69 47.23
CA ARG A 2 8.27 27.21 46.61
C ARG A 2 9.53 26.44 46.98
N ILE A 3 9.70 25.99 48.23
CA ILE A 3 10.90 25.29 48.71
C ILE A 3 11.11 23.93 48.03
N SER A 4 10.08 23.15 47.87
CA SER A 4 10.18 21.83 47.18
C SER A 4 10.57 21.98 45.69
N ARG A 5 10.14 23.08 45.06
CA ARG A 5 10.50 23.36 43.65
C ARG A 5 11.99 23.78 43.55
N ILE A 6 12.48 24.58 44.51
CA ILE A 6 13.89 24.99 44.59
C ILE A 6 14.78 23.76 44.79
N ILE A 7 14.42 22.85 45.71
CA ILE A 7 15.14 21.60 45.95
C ILE A 7 15.21 20.77 44.69
N LYS A 8 14.07 20.55 43.99
CA LYS A 8 14.04 19.83 42.73
C LYS A 8 14.93 20.44 41.65
N THR A 9 14.94 21.76 41.54
CA THR A 9 15.76 22.47 40.56
C THR A 9 17.24 22.37 40.88
N VAL A 10 17.64 22.54 42.16
CA VAL A 10 19.05 22.46 42.59
C VAL A 10 19.61 21.03 42.42
N PHE A 11 18.83 20.01 42.81
CA PHE A 11 19.25 18.61 42.70
C PHE A 11 18.95 17.98 41.35
N MET A 12 18.37 18.73 40.40
CA MET A 12 18.00 18.21 39.06
C MET A 12 17.32 16.85 39.10
N THR A 13 16.41 16.63 40.05
CA THR A 13 15.77 15.34 40.28
C THR A 13 15.03 14.83 39.04
N ASP A 14 14.45 15.70 38.26
CA ASP A 14 13.74 15.34 37.02
C ASP A 14 14.70 14.86 35.94
N PHE A 15 15.92 15.43 35.90
CA PHE A 15 16.99 14.97 35.01
C PHE A 15 17.49 13.56 35.42
N ILE A 16 17.71 13.33 36.72
CA ILE A 16 18.09 12.00 37.25
C ILE A 16 16.99 10.98 36.96
N ALA A 17 15.72 11.34 37.13
CA ALA A 17 14.59 10.48 36.80
C ALA A 17 14.57 10.12 35.30
N GLY A 18 14.76 11.11 34.42
CA GLY A 18 14.87 10.89 32.98
C GLY A 18 16.04 9.96 32.61
N LEU A 19 17.21 10.20 33.20
CA LEU A 19 18.38 9.34 32.97
C LEU A 19 18.14 7.90 33.46
N SER A 20 17.47 7.73 34.59
CA SER A 20 17.13 6.38 35.10
C SER A 20 16.20 5.62 34.16
N VAL A 21 15.26 6.29 33.50
CA VAL A 21 14.40 5.69 32.45
C VAL A 21 15.25 5.25 31.27
N ALA A 22 16.14 6.10 30.78
CA ALA A 22 17.03 5.74 29.66
C ALA A 22 17.92 4.53 29.97
N VAL A 23 18.53 4.51 31.14
CA VAL A 23 19.33 3.36 31.60
C VAL A 23 18.50 2.09 31.71
N LYS A 24 17.29 2.17 32.24
CA LYS A 24 16.37 1.02 32.33
C LYS A 24 16.00 0.45 30.96
N GLU A 25 15.79 1.31 29.95
CA GLU A 25 15.46 0.88 28.59
C GLU A 25 16.63 0.18 27.89
N ILE A 26 17.90 0.47 28.24
CA ILE A 26 19.08 -0.24 27.70
C ILE A 26 19.02 -1.74 28.02
N PHE A 27 18.54 -2.09 29.22
CA PHE A 27 18.45 -3.49 29.68
C PHE A 27 17.14 -4.19 29.29
N ARG A 28 16.22 -3.49 28.60
CA ARG A 28 14.99 -4.12 28.10
C ARG A 28 15.23 -4.94 26.84
N SER A 29 14.38 -5.96 26.64
CA SER A 29 14.34 -6.69 25.37
C SER A 29 14.00 -5.74 24.22
N LYS A 30 14.72 -5.89 23.10
CA LYS A 30 14.50 -5.07 21.89
C LYS A 30 13.08 -5.26 21.38
N LYS A 31 12.40 -4.14 21.10
CA LYS A 31 11.07 -4.09 20.50
C LYS A 31 11.11 -3.94 18.98
N THR A 32 12.23 -3.47 18.45
CA THR A 32 12.45 -3.24 17.03
C THR A 32 12.78 -4.53 16.31
N ILE A 33 12.26 -4.67 15.09
CA ILE A 33 12.62 -5.76 14.16
C ILE A 33 13.84 -5.37 13.35
N ASN A 34 14.64 -6.35 12.97
CA ASN A 34 15.86 -6.14 12.17
C ASN A 34 15.53 -6.19 10.67
N TYR A 35 14.86 -5.15 10.16
CA TYR A 35 14.59 -5.01 8.73
C TYR A 35 15.90 -4.78 7.95
N PRO A 36 16.13 -5.38 6.76
CA PRO A 36 15.17 -6.19 5.96
C PRO A 36 15.17 -7.69 6.26
N PHE A 37 16.00 -8.16 7.20
CA PHE A 37 16.14 -9.59 7.53
C PHE A 37 14.89 -10.14 8.21
N GLU A 38 14.24 -9.31 9.02
CA GLU A 38 12.99 -9.62 9.67
C GLU A 38 11.91 -8.65 9.17
N LYS A 39 10.76 -9.18 8.73
CA LYS A 39 9.63 -8.37 8.27
C LYS A 39 8.44 -8.54 9.20
N GLY A 40 7.82 -7.42 9.58
CA GLY A 40 6.60 -7.42 10.37
C GLY A 40 5.40 -7.96 9.56
N LYS A 41 4.38 -8.44 10.25
CA LYS A 41 3.11 -8.85 9.62
C LYS A 41 2.41 -7.62 9.03
N ILE A 42 2.03 -7.71 7.77
CA ILE A 42 1.29 -6.67 7.06
C ILE A 42 -0.21 -6.95 7.22
N SER A 43 -1.00 -5.90 7.41
CA SER A 43 -2.46 -6.01 7.48
C SER A 43 -3.04 -6.45 6.11
N PRO A 44 -4.11 -7.25 6.07
CA PRO A 44 -4.84 -7.57 4.83
C PRO A 44 -5.35 -6.32 4.08
N ARG A 45 -5.53 -5.20 4.79
CA ARG A 45 -5.96 -3.91 4.23
C ARG A 45 -4.80 -2.99 3.87
N PHE A 46 -3.59 -3.51 3.82
CA PHE A 46 -2.43 -2.71 3.46
C PHE A 46 -2.53 -2.25 2.00
N ARG A 47 -2.24 -0.98 1.78
CA ARG A 47 -2.32 -0.33 0.47
C ARG A 47 -0.91 -0.15 -0.10
N GLY A 48 -0.37 -1.22 -0.68
CA GLY A 48 0.94 -1.20 -1.32
C GLY A 48 0.86 -1.08 -2.84
N GLU A 49 1.77 -1.75 -3.52
CA GLU A 49 1.94 -1.69 -4.97
C GLU A 49 0.70 -2.15 -5.73
N HIS A 50 0.32 -1.42 -6.77
CA HIS A 50 -0.86 -1.72 -7.58
C HIS A 50 -0.65 -2.95 -8.46
N ALA A 51 -1.71 -3.72 -8.62
CA ALA A 51 -1.76 -4.92 -9.43
C ALA A 51 -3.09 -5.02 -10.20
N LEU A 52 -3.04 -5.51 -11.44
CA LEU A 52 -4.22 -5.90 -12.22
C LEU A 52 -4.36 -7.42 -12.19
N ARG A 53 -5.52 -7.89 -11.76
CA ARG A 53 -5.80 -9.32 -11.61
C ARG A 53 -6.35 -9.94 -12.89
N ARG A 54 -6.15 -11.26 -13.02
CA ARG A 54 -6.74 -12.11 -14.06
C ARG A 54 -7.76 -13.06 -13.46
N TYR A 55 -8.60 -13.59 -14.33
CA TYR A 55 -9.40 -14.76 -14.02
C TYR A 55 -8.54 -16.04 -14.06
N PRO A 56 -8.98 -17.17 -13.47
CA PRO A 56 -8.24 -18.44 -13.53
C PRO A 56 -8.00 -18.96 -14.96
N ASN A 57 -8.82 -18.52 -15.92
CA ASN A 57 -8.64 -18.85 -17.35
C ASN A 57 -7.55 -17.99 -18.03
N GLY A 58 -6.87 -17.10 -17.28
CA GLY A 58 -5.83 -16.19 -17.79
C GLY A 58 -6.35 -14.89 -18.41
N GLU A 59 -7.67 -14.71 -18.54
CA GLU A 59 -8.26 -13.49 -19.07
C GLU A 59 -8.16 -12.33 -18.07
N GLU A 60 -7.99 -11.11 -18.59
CA GLU A 60 -7.96 -9.90 -17.76
C GLU A 60 -9.34 -9.64 -17.15
N ARG A 61 -9.40 -9.38 -15.85
CA ARG A 61 -10.67 -9.02 -15.18
C ARG A 61 -11.18 -7.62 -15.60
N CYS A 62 -10.28 -6.74 -16.03
CA CYS A 62 -10.63 -5.35 -16.33
C CYS A 62 -11.53 -5.24 -17.55
N ILE A 63 -12.75 -4.71 -17.35
CA ILE A 63 -13.77 -4.46 -18.37
C ILE A 63 -13.73 -3.03 -18.94
N ALA A 64 -12.69 -2.28 -18.64
CA ALA A 64 -12.51 -0.90 -19.11
C ALA A 64 -13.68 0.06 -18.79
N CYS A 65 -14.31 -0.08 -17.63
CA CYS A 65 -15.42 0.80 -17.21
C CYS A 65 -14.97 2.22 -16.83
N LYS A 66 -13.67 2.45 -16.63
CA LYS A 66 -13.05 3.74 -16.27
C LYS A 66 -13.46 4.33 -14.91
N LEU A 67 -14.18 3.61 -14.06
CA LEU A 67 -14.57 4.11 -12.74
C LEU A 67 -13.36 4.47 -11.88
N CYS A 68 -12.31 3.64 -11.90
CA CYS A 68 -11.08 3.89 -11.14
C CYS A 68 -10.30 5.13 -11.64
N GLU A 69 -10.38 5.45 -12.95
CA GLU A 69 -9.82 6.69 -13.50
C GLU A 69 -10.62 7.90 -13.02
N ALA A 70 -11.97 7.81 -13.06
CA ALA A 70 -12.85 8.90 -12.67
C ALA A 70 -12.81 9.23 -11.18
N ILE A 71 -12.69 8.21 -10.31
CA ILE A 71 -12.67 8.39 -8.84
C ILE A 71 -11.31 8.83 -8.33
N CYS A 72 -10.24 8.72 -9.12
CA CYS A 72 -8.88 8.98 -8.65
C CYS A 72 -8.65 10.45 -8.29
N PRO A 73 -8.48 10.82 -7.00
CA PRO A 73 -8.32 12.22 -6.60
C PRO A 73 -7.01 12.83 -7.10
N ALA A 74 -5.98 12.00 -7.29
CA ALA A 74 -4.69 12.43 -7.81
C ALA A 74 -4.58 12.40 -9.34
N GLN A 75 -5.65 11.95 -10.05
CA GLN A 75 -5.65 11.77 -11.50
C GLN A 75 -4.42 11.00 -12.01
N ALA A 76 -4.02 9.99 -11.24
CA ALA A 76 -2.83 9.18 -11.50
C ALA A 76 -3.07 8.05 -12.50
N ILE A 77 -4.34 7.72 -12.79
CA ILE A 77 -4.74 6.60 -13.64
C ILE A 77 -5.19 7.12 -15.01
N ARG A 78 -4.73 6.45 -16.07
CA ARG A 78 -5.17 6.72 -17.45
C ARG A 78 -5.53 5.43 -18.14
N ILE A 79 -6.76 5.37 -18.73
CA ILE A 79 -7.30 4.17 -19.35
C ILE A 79 -7.79 4.47 -20.77
N GLU A 80 -7.33 3.66 -21.72
CA GLU A 80 -7.87 3.62 -23.06
C GLU A 80 -8.53 2.26 -23.32
N SER A 81 -9.64 2.26 -24.02
CA SER A 81 -10.44 1.06 -24.30
C SER A 81 -10.73 0.90 -25.78
N LYS A 82 -10.84 -0.36 -26.19
CA LYS A 82 -11.33 -0.74 -27.54
C LYS A 82 -12.53 -1.67 -27.39
N ILE A 83 -13.47 -1.55 -28.31
CA ILE A 83 -14.58 -2.49 -28.41
C ILE A 83 -14.08 -3.78 -29.08
N ARG A 84 -14.43 -4.94 -28.54
CA ARG A 84 -14.20 -6.26 -29.13
C ARG A 84 -15.28 -6.56 -30.16
N ASP A 85 -15.06 -7.60 -30.95
CA ASP A 85 -16.01 -8.06 -31.96
C ASP A 85 -17.34 -8.58 -31.35
N ASP A 86 -17.29 -9.01 -30.09
CA ASP A 86 -18.44 -9.46 -29.29
C ASP A 86 -19.23 -8.29 -28.63
N GLY A 87 -18.83 -7.02 -28.90
CA GLY A 87 -19.44 -5.84 -28.32
C GLY A 87 -18.94 -5.49 -26.90
N SER A 88 -18.15 -6.36 -26.28
CA SER A 88 -17.54 -6.09 -24.97
C SER A 88 -16.38 -5.10 -25.08
N ARG A 89 -15.99 -4.49 -23.94
CA ARG A 89 -14.84 -3.56 -23.88
C ARG A 89 -13.60 -4.27 -23.35
N LYS A 90 -12.45 -3.95 -23.95
CA LYS A 90 -11.14 -4.37 -23.48
C LYS A 90 -10.25 -3.15 -23.30
N THR A 91 -9.45 -3.13 -22.26
CA THR A 91 -8.39 -2.14 -22.07
C THR A 91 -7.27 -2.35 -23.08
N THR A 92 -6.96 -1.31 -23.85
CA THR A 92 -5.76 -1.26 -24.70
C THR A 92 -4.59 -0.67 -23.92
N ARG A 93 -4.87 0.33 -23.09
CA ARG A 93 -3.90 1.01 -22.24
C ARG A 93 -4.45 1.16 -20.83
N TYR A 94 -3.62 0.88 -19.85
CA TYR A 94 -3.89 1.10 -18.44
C TYR A 94 -2.59 1.53 -17.76
N ASP A 95 -2.48 2.80 -17.46
CA ASP A 95 -1.28 3.36 -16.89
C ASP A 95 -1.58 3.97 -15.52
N ILE A 96 -0.63 3.83 -14.60
CA ILE A 96 -0.66 4.48 -13.29
C ILE A 96 0.66 5.21 -13.07
N ASP A 97 0.60 6.51 -12.81
CA ASP A 97 1.73 7.28 -12.32
C ASP A 97 1.84 7.07 -10.80
N MET A 98 2.77 6.20 -10.39
CA MET A 98 2.94 5.83 -8.97
C MET A 98 3.45 6.99 -8.11
N LEU A 99 4.07 8.02 -8.71
CA LEU A 99 4.51 9.22 -7.99
C LEU A 99 3.37 10.20 -7.71
N LYS A 100 2.34 10.20 -8.56
CA LYS A 100 1.11 10.98 -8.29
C LYS A 100 0.18 10.26 -7.34
N CYS A 101 0.22 8.93 -7.34
CA CYS A 101 -0.67 8.11 -6.52
C CYS A 101 -0.46 8.37 -5.03
N ILE A 102 -1.55 8.64 -4.31
CA ILE A 102 -1.56 8.83 -2.85
C ILE A 102 -1.97 7.56 -2.08
N TYR A 103 -2.10 6.43 -2.76
CA TYR A 103 -2.45 5.12 -2.17
C TYR A 103 -3.74 5.13 -1.35
N CYS A 104 -4.72 5.95 -1.73
CA CYS A 104 -6.00 6.09 -1.02
C CYS A 104 -6.92 4.86 -1.11
N GLY A 105 -6.72 3.96 -2.10
CA GLY A 105 -7.50 2.73 -2.28
C GLY A 105 -8.84 2.90 -2.99
N LEU A 106 -9.28 4.12 -3.30
CA LEU A 106 -10.57 4.37 -3.95
C LEU A 106 -10.73 3.66 -5.29
N CYS A 107 -9.64 3.47 -6.04
CA CYS A 107 -9.65 2.73 -7.31
C CYS A 107 -10.01 1.25 -7.10
N GLN A 108 -9.54 0.64 -6.02
CA GLN A 108 -9.88 -0.73 -5.66
C GLN A 108 -11.33 -0.85 -5.19
N GLU A 109 -11.80 0.09 -4.38
CA GLU A 109 -13.17 0.13 -3.88
C GLU A 109 -14.20 0.36 -4.99
N SER A 110 -13.87 1.18 -5.99
CA SER A 110 -14.77 1.49 -7.12
C SER A 110 -14.81 0.40 -8.20
N CYS A 111 -13.94 -0.61 -8.13
CA CYS A 111 -13.82 -1.61 -9.19
C CYS A 111 -14.87 -2.73 -9.03
N PRO A 112 -15.88 -2.85 -9.93
CA PRO A 112 -16.97 -3.80 -9.77
C PRO A 112 -16.54 -5.25 -10.00
N VAL A 113 -15.38 -5.48 -10.60
CA VAL A 113 -14.85 -6.81 -10.95
C VAL A 113 -13.55 -7.14 -10.20
N GLU A 114 -13.16 -6.32 -9.22
CA GLU A 114 -11.92 -6.47 -8.46
C GLU A 114 -10.68 -6.68 -9.35
N ALA A 115 -10.63 -5.93 -10.46
CA ALA A 115 -9.53 -6.02 -11.41
C ALA A 115 -8.31 -5.26 -10.93
N ILE A 116 -8.48 -4.01 -10.44
CA ILE A 116 -7.41 -3.22 -9.85
C ILE A 116 -7.44 -3.41 -8.34
N VAL A 117 -6.29 -3.79 -7.78
CA VAL A 117 -6.11 -4.00 -6.33
C VAL A 117 -4.76 -3.45 -5.88
N GLN A 118 -4.65 -3.15 -4.59
CA GLN A 118 -3.39 -2.79 -3.95
C GLN A 118 -2.84 -4.02 -3.21
N GLY A 119 -1.59 -4.36 -3.54
CA GLY A 119 -0.95 -5.57 -3.04
C GLY A 119 -0.20 -5.36 -1.73
N PRO A 120 0.38 -6.44 -1.18
CA PRO A 120 1.16 -6.39 0.04
C PRO A 120 2.57 -5.82 -0.18
N ASN A 121 3.02 -5.69 -1.43
CA ASN A 121 4.37 -5.23 -1.73
C ASN A 121 4.51 -3.72 -1.50
N PHE A 122 5.56 -3.33 -0.77
CA PHE A 122 5.95 -1.93 -0.56
C PHE A 122 7.42 -1.66 -0.95
N GLU A 123 8.15 -2.72 -1.33
CA GLU A 123 9.57 -2.65 -1.69
C GLU A 123 9.70 -2.48 -3.22
N PHE A 124 9.31 -1.34 -3.74
CA PHE A 124 9.37 -1.03 -5.18
C PHE A 124 10.02 0.32 -5.48
N ALA A 125 11.00 0.71 -4.66
CA ALA A 125 11.83 1.87 -4.94
C ALA A 125 12.63 1.68 -6.23
N THR A 126 12.80 2.74 -7.00
CA THR A 126 13.51 2.76 -8.28
C THR A 126 14.42 3.97 -8.38
N GLU A 127 15.37 3.96 -9.31
CA GLU A 127 16.31 5.06 -9.50
C GLU A 127 15.73 6.18 -10.36
N THR A 128 14.80 5.85 -11.27
CA THR A 128 14.24 6.80 -12.23
C THR A 128 12.73 6.94 -12.08
N ARG A 129 12.20 8.11 -12.46
CA ARG A 129 10.77 8.39 -12.43
C ARG A 129 9.99 7.53 -13.43
N GLU A 130 10.58 7.26 -14.57
CA GLU A 130 9.97 6.49 -15.66
C GLU A 130 9.63 5.07 -15.24
N GLU A 131 10.43 4.47 -14.37
CA GLU A 131 10.18 3.13 -13.83
C GLU A 131 8.97 3.08 -12.89
N LEU A 132 8.60 4.21 -12.30
CA LEU A 132 7.40 4.38 -11.47
C LEU A 132 6.16 4.77 -12.29
N TYR A 133 6.30 4.90 -13.61
CA TYR A 133 5.17 4.99 -14.51
C TYR A 133 4.76 3.58 -14.96
N TYR A 134 3.76 3.03 -14.25
CA TYR A 134 3.36 1.64 -14.45
C TYR A 134 2.40 1.51 -15.62
N ASN A 135 2.79 0.75 -16.61
CA ASN A 135 1.96 0.37 -17.74
C ASN A 135 1.15 -0.89 -17.43
N LYS A 136 0.18 -1.19 -18.28
CA LYS A 136 -0.70 -2.37 -18.17
C LYS A 136 0.07 -3.68 -17.99
N LYS A 137 1.18 -3.87 -18.74
CA LYS A 137 1.99 -5.09 -18.68
C LYS A 137 2.62 -5.28 -17.30
N LYS A 138 3.17 -4.23 -16.71
CA LYS A 138 3.77 -4.26 -15.37
C LYS A 138 2.71 -4.52 -14.30
N LEU A 139 1.55 -3.89 -14.41
CA LEU A 139 0.44 -4.09 -13.48
C LEU A 139 -0.13 -5.52 -13.52
N LEU A 140 -0.25 -6.12 -14.70
CA LEU A 140 -0.64 -7.53 -14.85
C LEU A 140 0.43 -8.48 -14.31
N GLY A 141 1.72 -8.19 -14.56
CA GLY A 141 2.82 -8.96 -14.00
C GLY A 141 2.86 -8.92 -12.47
N ASN A 142 2.51 -7.79 -11.86
CA ASN A 142 2.32 -7.69 -10.40
C ASN A 142 1.14 -8.55 -9.94
N GLY A 143 0.03 -8.53 -10.68
CA GLY A 143 -1.13 -9.39 -10.41
C GLY A 143 -0.75 -10.86 -10.42
N ASP A 144 -0.10 -11.30 -11.47
CA ASP A 144 0.32 -12.71 -11.64
C ASP A 144 1.30 -13.12 -10.50
N ARG A 145 2.19 -12.22 -10.07
CA ARG A 145 3.15 -12.48 -9.00
C ARG A 145 2.51 -12.61 -7.61
N TRP A 146 1.53 -11.78 -7.31
CA TRP A 146 0.97 -11.63 -5.98
C TRP A 146 -0.45 -12.20 -5.84
N GLU A 147 -1.00 -12.90 -6.86
CA GLU A 147 -2.41 -13.32 -6.89
C GLU A 147 -2.83 -14.11 -5.65
N THR A 148 -2.00 -15.00 -5.15
CA THR A 148 -2.31 -15.78 -3.94
C THR A 148 -2.53 -14.89 -2.73
N ALA A 149 -1.57 -13.98 -2.47
CA ALA A 149 -1.65 -13.04 -1.34
C ALA A 149 -2.80 -12.03 -1.53
N LEU A 150 -3.05 -11.57 -2.75
CA LEU A 150 -4.16 -10.67 -3.09
C LEU A 150 -5.51 -11.34 -2.83
N ALA A 151 -5.68 -12.59 -3.24
CA ALA A 151 -6.91 -13.34 -3.03
C ALA A 151 -7.18 -13.59 -1.53
N GLU A 152 -6.14 -13.93 -0.76
CA GLU A 152 -6.23 -14.09 0.70
C GLU A 152 -6.62 -12.78 1.40
N ASN A 153 -5.97 -11.68 1.03
CA ASN A 153 -6.25 -10.35 1.60
C ASN A 153 -7.69 -9.90 1.30
N ILE A 154 -8.17 -10.07 0.06
CA ILE A 154 -9.54 -9.72 -0.33
C ILE A 154 -10.54 -10.56 0.46
N LYS A 155 -10.28 -11.87 0.61
CA LYS A 155 -11.13 -12.76 1.39
C LYS A 155 -11.17 -12.36 2.87
N ALA A 156 -10.02 -12.00 3.44
CA ALA A 156 -9.94 -11.55 4.83
C ALA A 156 -10.61 -10.17 5.05
N ASP A 157 -10.64 -9.31 4.03
CA ASP A 157 -11.27 -7.99 4.09
C ASP A 157 -12.78 -8.01 3.79
N SER A 158 -13.28 -9.07 3.13
CA SER A 158 -14.68 -9.19 2.67
C SER A 158 -15.75 -8.95 3.75
N PRO A 159 -15.57 -9.33 5.04
CA PRO A 159 -16.57 -9.06 6.08
C PRO A 159 -16.71 -7.58 6.43
N PHE A 160 -15.81 -6.73 5.96
CA PHE A 160 -15.71 -5.31 6.31
C PHE A 160 -15.98 -4.35 5.13
N ARG A 161 -16.35 -4.90 3.98
CA ARG A 161 -16.72 -4.16 2.75
C ARG A 161 -18.21 -4.03 2.57
#